data_7c61f41886bb46ddea7cc3c28443c433
#
_entry.id   7c61f41886bb46ddea7cc3c28443c433
#
_cell.length_a   1.000
_cell.length_b   1.000
_cell.length_c   1.000
_cell.angle_alpha   90.00
_cell.angle_beta   90.00
_cell.angle_gamma   90.00
#
_symmetry.space_group_name_H-M   'P 1'
#
loop_
_entity.id
_entity.type
_entity.pdbx_description
1 polymer ?
#
loop_
_entity_poly.entity_id
_entity_poly.type
_entity_poly.pdbx_seq_one_letter_code
_entity_poly.pdbx_strand_id
1 'polypeptide(L)'
;VSEHNLPAPVQPKRGVKPSGKPTLKTIAQMTGLAVTTISRALNNAPELAQDTRERVQKIAAEIGYLPDRAALRLKTGRTNVLSLVLEPDEQIYGFGSSIVAGLTEAMRNTPFHLIITPLFRNVPSIEPIRHIVRNGMADGVVFSKVETFDDRIRFLLDNDFPFVSHGRCLWPEAHPYADFDNEAYAYGAVKRLVQKGCRKVSIVLPDSALTYTEHLKTGMLRAAGEAGIECEFAADVTLASPTDAIRTYVIKRAKRPNPPDGYVGASELSALAIIGGLNDSGPVVGQSVHVVTKQASPLFAQFQPGAETVFEDFNKAGFNLGSLLLRRIAGEPVEDLHALDTPVFPWADGA
;
A
#
# COMPACT_ATOMS: atom_id res chain seq x y z
N VAL A 1 55.27 12.82 -60.39
CA VAL A 1 55.08 12.45 -59.00
C VAL A 1 53.94 13.33 -58.48
N SER A 2 52.71 12.81 -58.44
CA SER A 2 51.47 13.50 -58.13
C SER A 2 51.22 13.49 -56.61
N GLU A 3 51.10 14.66 -56.03
CA GLU A 3 50.72 14.83 -54.65
C GLU A 3 49.21 14.51 -54.48
N HIS A 4 48.89 13.57 -53.62
CA HIS A 4 47.54 13.23 -53.19
C HIS A 4 47.03 14.27 -52.23
N ASN A 5 46.06 15.09 -52.65
CA ASN A 5 45.33 16.04 -51.86
C ASN A 5 44.32 15.29 -50.97
N LEU A 6 44.61 15.16 -49.69
CA LEU A 6 43.67 14.65 -48.69
C LEU A 6 42.64 15.78 -48.35
N PRO A 7 41.34 15.51 -48.32
CA PRO A 7 40.36 16.53 -47.93
C PRO A 7 40.50 16.87 -46.45
N ALA A 8 40.41 18.17 -46.13
CA ALA A 8 40.49 18.72 -44.80
C ALA A 8 39.38 18.17 -43.89
N PRO A 9 39.61 18.03 -42.56
CA PRO A 9 38.62 17.55 -41.63
C PRO A 9 37.47 18.56 -41.54
N VAL A 10 36.26 18.04 -41.77
CA VAL A 10 34.99 18.82 -41.62
C VAL A 10 34.82 19.16 -40.16
N GLN A 11 34.93 20.44 -39.82
CA GLN A 11 34.63 20.97 -38.49
C GLN A 11 33.14 20.75 -38.17
N PRO A 12 32.77 20.29 -36.95
CA PRO A 12 31.41 20.10 -36.57
C PRO A 12 30.70 21.49 -36.48
N LYS A 13 29.63 21.68 -37.22
CA LYS A 13 28.78 22.88 -37.12
C LYS A 13 28.25 23.01 -35.68
N ARG A 14 28.68 24.06 -34.97
CA ARG A 14 28.13 24.47 -33.69
C ARG A 14 26.66 24.89 -33.86
N GLY A 15 25.77 24.20 -33.10
CA GLY A 15 24.63 24.81 -32.47
C GLY A 15 23.38 25.09 -33.31
N VAL A 16 22.60 24.06 -33.56
CA VAL A 16 21.14 24.22 -33.63
C VAL A 16 20.56 23.47 -32.45
N LYS A 17 20.05 24.17 -31.42
CA LYS A 17 19.23 23.55 -30.39
C LYS A 17 17.95 23.06 -31.07
N PRO A 18 17.63 21.75 -31.09
CA PRO A 18 16.39 21.26 -31.68
C PRO A 18 15.23 21.82 -30.87
N SER A 19 14.28 22.47 -31.55
CA SER A 19 12.99 22.84 -30.95
C SER A 19 12.13 21.59 -30.80
N GLY A 20 12.26 20.87 -29.67
CA GLY A 20 11.51 19.63 -29.39
C GLY A 20 12.26 18.73 -28.40
N LYS A 21 11.54 17.78 -27.79
CA LYS A 21 12.19 16.76 -26.94
C LYS A 21 13.20 15.95 -27.76
N PRO A 22 14.45 15.74 -27.24
CA PRO A 22 15.44 14.93 -27.91
C PRO A 22 14.91 13.52 -28.20
N THR A 23 15.26 12.99 -29.38
CA THR A 23 14.84 11.65 -29.84
C THR A 23 16.05 10.80 -30.17
N LEU A 24 15.86 9.48 -30.39
CA LEU A 24 16.92 8.60 -30.91
C LEU A 24 17.49 9.12 -32.23
N LYS A 25 16.66 9.76 -33.08
CA LYS A 25 17.12 10.38 -34.33
C LYS A 25 18.05 11.58 -34.06
N THR A 26 17.81 12.34 -33.02
CA THR A 26 18.69 13.45 -32.59
C THR A 26 20.07 12.93 -32.23
N ILE A 27 20.14 11.85 -31.44
CA ILE A 27 21.44 11.22 -31.08
C ILE A 27 22.11 10.64 -32.32
N ALA A 28 21.36 10.00 -33.22
CA ALA A 28 21.88 9.44 -34.46
C ALA A 28 22.53 10.52 -35.35
N GLN A 29 21.89 11.70 -35.47
CA GLN A 29 22.44 12.85 -36.19
C GLN A 29 23.73 13.39 -35.56
N MET A 30 23.82 13.42 -34.22
CA MET A 30 24.99 13.91 -33.48
C MET A 30 26.16 12.93 -33.51
N THR A 31 25.89 11.64 -33.57
CA THR A 31 26.89 10.58 -33.49
C THR A 31 27.34 10.01 -34.84
N GLY A 32 26.50 10.19 -35.89
CA GLY A 32 26.67 9.55 -37.19
C GLY A 32 26.31 8.05 -37.19
N LEU A 33 25.74 7.53 -36.10
CA LEU A 33 25.41 6.11 -35.97
C LEU A 33 23.93 5.85 -36.35
N ALA A 34 23.63 4.62 -36.76
CA ALA A 34 22.25 4.20 -37.04
C ALA A 34 21.40 4.23 -35.77
N VAL A 35 20.10 4.56 -35.87
CA VAL A 35 19.14 4.61 -34.76
C VAL A 35 19.09 3.28 -33.99
N THR A 36 19.22 2.15 -34.70
CA THR A 36 19.29 0.81 -34.09
C THR A 36 20.53 0.65 -33.20
N THR A 37 21.70 1.15 -33.67
CA THR A 37 22.96 1.14 -32.89
C THR A 37 22.83 2.02 -31.65
N ILE A 38 22.22 3.21 -31.77
CA ILE A 38 21.92 4.09 -30.62
C ILE A 38 21.06 3.38 -29.58
N SER A 39 19.94 2.77 -30.02
CA SER A 39 19.04 2.04 -29.13
C SER A 39 19.75 0.88 -28.41
N ARG A 40 20.63 0.14 -29.10
CA ARG A 40 21.42 -0.95 -28.51
C ARG A 40 22.47 -0.42 -27.54
N ALA A 41 23.15 0.67 -27.86
CA ALA A 41 24.14 1.30 -26.98
C ALA A 41 23.52 1.83 -25.68
N LEU A 42 22.34 2.46 -25.73
CA LEU A 42 21.61 2.91 -24.56
C LEU A 42 21.11 1.77 -23.66
N ASN A 43 20.87 0.58 -24.23
CA ASN A 43 20.52 -0.64 -23.49
C ASN A 43 21.73 -1.50 -23.08
N ASN A 44 22.95 -0.96 -23.14
CA ASN A 44 24.18 -1.66 -22.76
C ASN A 44 24.43 -2.99 -23.50
N ALA A 45 23.99 -3.10 -24.76
CA ALA A 45 24.13 -4.30 -25.56
C ALA A 45 25.62 -4.76 -25.61
N PRO A 46 25.94 -5.98 -25.15
CA PRO A 46 27.34 -6.43 -24.96
C PRO A 46 28.13 -6.56 -26.26
N GLU A 47 27.44 -6.73 -27.38
CA GLU A 47 28.03 -6.84 -28.72
C GLU A 47 28.55 -5.52 -29.30
N LEU A 48 28.24 -4.37 -28.65
CA LEU A 48 28.79 -3.07 -29.05
C LEU A 48 30.09 -2.77 -28.28
N ALA A 49 31.03 -2.16 -28.93
CA ALA A 49 32.30 -1.71 -28.31
C ALA A 49 31.97 -0.75 -27.13
N GLN A 50 32.71 -0.87 -26.03
CA GLN A 50 32.51 -0.08 -24.82
C GLN A 50 32.54 1.43 -25.11
N ASP A 51 33.55 1.88 -25.87
CA ASP A 51 33.69 3.30 -26.26
C ASP A 51 32.44 3.84 -26.99
N THR A 52 31.82 3.00 -27.82
CA THR A 52 30.60 3.38 -28.54
C THR A 52 29.43 3.54 -27.58
N ARG A 53 29.29 2.62 -26.60
CA ARG A 53 28.22 2.71 -25.58
C ARG A 53 28.41 3.94 -24.73
N GLU A 54 29.57 4.18 -24.19
CA GLU A 54 29.91 5.33 -23.36
C GLU A 54 29.70 6.65 -24.09
N ARG A 55 30.16 6.74 -25.35
CA ARG A 55 29.93 7.95 -26.17
C ARG A 55 28.46 8.26 -26.38
N VAL A 56 27.65 7.25 -26.69
CA VAL A 56 26.21 7.42 -26.92
C VAL A 56 25.51 7.80 -25.61
N GLN A 57 25.80 7.16 -24.50
CA GLN A 57 25.23 7.45 -23.18
C GLN A 57 25.59 8.86 -22.72
N LYS A 58 26.84 9.28 -22.92
CA LYS A 58 27.28 10.64 -22.60
C LYS A 58 26.49 11.69 -23.39
N ILE A 59 26.36 11.51 -24.71
CA ILE A 59 25.60 12.45 -25.55
C ILE A 59 24.10 12.45 -25.14
N ALA A 60 23.51 11.28 -24.86
CA ALA A 60 22.14 11.20 -24.38
C ALA A 60 21.92 11.98 -23.08
N ALA A 61 22.84 11.86 -22.13
CA ALA A 61 22.82 12.60 -20.87
C ALA A 61 22.98 14.13 -21.10
N GLU A 62 23.92 14.53 -21.95
CA GLU A 62 24.20 15.94 -22.25
C GLU A 62 22.99 16.66 -22.89
N ILE A 63 22.23 15.97 -23.74
CA ILE A 63 21.04 16.56 -24.38
C ILE A 63 19.75 16.34 -23.60
N GLY A 64 19.80 15.64 -22.47
CA GLY A 64 18.63 15.31 -21.66
C GLY A 64 17.67 14.33 -22.36
N TYR A 65 18.19 13.39 -23.17
CA TYR A 65 17.38 12.38 -23.82
C TYR A 65 16.79 11.44 -22.79
N LEU A 66 15.48 11.30 -22.80
CA LEU A 66 14.74 10.26 -22.08
C LEU A 66 14.03 9.36 -23.10
N PRO A 67 14.09 8.03 -22.94
CA PRO A 67 13.34 7.11 -23.78
C PRO A 67 11.85 7.46 -23.81
N ASP A 68 11.25 7.44 -24.98
CA ASP A 68 9.80 7.61 -25.11
C ASP A 68 9.10 6.37 -24.54
N ARG A 69 8.28 6.59 -23.51
CA ARG A 69 7.54 5.52 -22.83
C ARG A 69 6.58 4.80 -23.77
N ALA A 70 5.93 5.51 -24.69
CA ALA A 70 5.04 4.90 -25.67
C ALA A 70 5.80 3.97 -26.62
N ALA A 71 6.98 4.41 -27.11
CA ALA A 71 7.84 3.59 -27.94
C ALA A 71 8.41 2.37 -27.17
N LEU A 72 8.77 2.56 -25.89
CA LEU A 72 9.23 1.47 -25.05
C LEU A 72 8.12 0.44 -24.82
N ARG A 73 6.89 0.89 -24.52
CA ARG A 73 5.71 0.04 -24.38
C ARG A 73 5.42 -0.77 -25.64
N LEU A 74 5.46 -0.14 -26.82
CA LEU A 74 5.29 -0.83 -28.09
C LEU A 74 6.35 -1.93 -28.33
N LYS A 75 7.57 -1.69 -27.85
CA LYS A 75 8.69 -2.62 -28.03
C LYS A 75 8.67 -3.77 -27.02
N THR A 76 8.32 -3.49 -25.75
CA THR A 76 8.47 -4.45 -24.64
C THR A 76 7.13 -5.02 -24.17
N GLY A 77 6.01 -4.43 -24.56
CA GLY A 77 4.67 -4.72 -24.03
C GLY A 77 4.45 -4.20 -22.60
N ARG A 78 5.47 -3.60 -21.96
CA ARG A 78 5.43 -3.14 -20.57
C ARG A 78 5.23 -1.63 -20.46
N THR A 79 4.44 -1.22 -19.48
CA THR A 79 4.19 0.19 -19.15
C THR A 79 5.23 0.76 -18.18
N ASN A 80 5.88 -0.10 -17.40
CA ASN A 80 6.66 0.24 -16.21
C ASN A 80 5.85 1.09 -15.20
N VAL A 81 4.58 0.77 -15.06
CA VAL A 81 3.66 1.44 -14.13
C VAL A 81 3.10 0.42 -13.15
N LEU A 82 3.14 0.75 -11.86
CA LEU A 82 2.35 0.11 -10.81
C LEU A 82 1.19 1.04 -10.46
N SER A 83 -0.02 0.51 -10.36
CA SER A 83 -1.20 1.29 -9.99
C SER A 83 -1.63 0.95 -8.55
N LEU A 84 -1.66 1.95 -7.68
CA LEU A 84 -2.28 1.85 -6.36
C LEU A 84 -3.72 2.34 -6.49
N VAL A 85 -4.68 1.44 -6.29
CA VAL A 85 -6.11 1.79 -6.20
C VAL A 85 -6.41 2.18 -4.76
N LEU A 86 -6.79 3.45 -4.55
CA LEU A 86 -6.94 4.03 -3.23
C LEU A 86 -8.27 4.77 -3.11
N GLU A 87 -8.98 4.55 -2.01
CA GLU A 87 -10.16 5.34 -1.67
C GLU A 87 -9.76 6.71 -1.12
N PRO A 88 -10.51 7.79 -1.42
CA PRO A 88 -10.19 9.15 -0.93
C PRO A 88 -10.07 9.23 0.60
N ASP A 89 -10.88 8.45 1.31
CA ASP A 89 -10.91 8.46 2.78
C ASP A 89 -9.65 7.84 3.41
N GLU A 90 -8.97 6.92 2.72
CA GLU A 90 -7.70 6.32 3.17
C GLU A 90 -6.54 7.32 3.18
N GLN A 91 -6.67 8.43 2.46
CA GLN A 91 -5.64 9.47 2.40
C GLN A 91 -5.61 10.38 3.63
N ILE A 92 -6.73 10.48 4.36
CA ILE A 92 -6.91 11.47 5.44
C ILE A 92 -6.14 11.07 6.72
N TYR A 93 -5.88 9.78 6.94
CA TYR A 93 -5.40 9.26 8.23
C TYR A 93 -3.99 8.68 8.22
N GLY A 94 -3.16 9.08 7.28
CA GLY A 94 -1.78 8.61 7.21
C GLY A 94 -1.60 7.25 6.53
N PHE A 95 -2.65 6.43 6.38
CA PHE A 95 -2.58 5.13 5.73
C PHE A 95 -2.02 5.27 4.30
N GLY A 96 -2.70 6.03 3.44
CA GLY A 96 -2.30 6.19 2.04
C GLY A 96 -0.89 6.75 1.89
N SER A 97 -0.50 7.75 2.69
CA SER A 97 0.85 8.34 2.65
C SER A 97 1.93 7.35 3.06
N SER A 98 1.69 6.55 4.09
CA SER A 98 2.65 5.54 4.57
C SER A 98 2.78 4.38 3.58
N ILE A 99 1.68 3.89 3.01
CA ILE A 99 1.71 2.88 1.94
C ILE A 99 2.48 3.39 0.72
N VAL A 100 2.22 4.62 0.27
CA VAL A 100 2.94 5.25 -0.86
C VAL A 100 4.43 5.36 -0.56
N ALA A 101 4.82 5.76 0.65
CA ALA A 101 6.23 5.85 1.04
C ALA A 101 6.91 4.48 0.97
N GLY A 102 6.30 3.44 1.54
CA GLY A 102 6.82 2.07 1.50
C GLY A 102 6.91 1.51 0.07
N LEU A 103 5.85 1.67 -0.74
CA LEU A 103 5.84 1.29 -2.16
C LEU A 103 6.98 1.98 -2.93
N THR A 104 7.16 3.28 -2.71
CA THR A 104 8.20 4.06 -3.38
C THR A 104 9.60 3.58 -2.99
N GLU A 105 9.80 3.20 -1.73
CA GLU A 105 11.06 2.62 -1.28
C GLU A 105 11.35 1.26 -1.95
N ALA A 106 10.35 0.38 -2.03
CA ALA A 106 10.48 -0.91 -2.72
C ALA A 106 10.80 -0.75 -4.22
N MET A 107 10.31 0.32 -4.84
CA MET A 107 10.52 0.63 -6.25
C MET A 107 11.86 1.35 -6.52
N ARG A 108 12.65 1.69 -5.48
CA ARG A 108 13.92 2.38 -5.62
C ARG A 108 14.85 1.61 -6.57
N ASN A 109 15.46 2.31 -7.50
CA ASN A 109 16.37 1.74 -8.51
C ASN A 109 15.69 0.77 -9.51
N THR A 110 14.38 0.78 -9.61
CA THR A 110 13.63 0.08 -10.65
C THR A 110 13.14 1.05 -11.73
N PRO A 111 12.78 0.57 -12.94
CA PRO A 111 12.19 1.43 -13.97
C PRO A 111 10.72 1.78 -13.71
N PHE A 112 10.11 1.27 -12.66
CA PHE A 112 8.69 1.43 -12.39
C PHE A 112 8.33 2.81 -11.83
N HIS A 113 7.10 3.24 -12.15
CA HIS A 113 6.48 4.44 -11.61
C HIS A 113 5.17 4.07 -10.92
N LEU A 114 4.91 4.71 -9.79
CA LEU A 114 3.64 4.58 -9.09
C LEU A 114 2.63 5.59 -9.64
N ILE A 115 1.44 5.13 -9.98
CA ILE A 115 0.27 5.98 -10.20
C ILE A 115 -0.80 5.65 -9.16
N ILE A 116 -1.54 6.66 -8.73
CA ILE A 116 -2.69 6.48 -7.84
C ILE A 116 -3.95 6.51 -8.70
N THR A 117 -4.73 5.44 -8.65
CA THR A 117 -6.04 5.36 -9.29
C THR A 117 -7.11 5.53 -8.23
N PRO A 118 -7.90 6.61 -8.25
CA PRO A 118 -8.91 6.83 -7.23
C PRO A 118 -10.07 5.85 -7.39
N LEU A 119 -10.54 5.31 -6.26
CA LEU A 119 -11.81 4.60 -6.17
C LEU A 119 -12.85 5.56 -5.59
N PHE A 120 -13.77 6.01 -6.43
CA PHE A 120 -14.81 6.94 -6.00
C PHE A 120 -15.95 6.20 -5.28
N ARG A 121 -16.57 6.87 -4.30
CA ARG A 121 -17.81 6.39 -3.66
C ARG A 121 -18.89 6.13 -4.72
N ASN A 122 -19.68 5.10 -4.55
CA ASN A 122 -20.73 4.63 -5.48
C ASN A 122 -20.21 4.05 -6.81
N VAL A 123 -18.91 3.79 -6.95
CA VAL A 123 -18.36 3.00 -8.05
C VAL A 123 -18.00 1.62 -7.50
N PRO A 124 -18.44 0.52 -8.13
CA PRO A 124 -18.02 -0.81 -7.71
C PRO A 124 -16.49 -0.92 -7.69
N SER A 125 -15.94 -1.50 -6.62
CA SER A 125 -14.48 -1.57 -6.37
C SER A 125 -13.70 -2.28 -7.48
N ILE A 126 -14.36 -3.13 -8.26
CA ILE A 126 -13.79 -3.86 -9.38
C ILE A 126 -13.61 -2.99 -10.64
N GLU A 127 -14.37 -1.89 -10.82
CA GLU A 127 -14.34 -1.13 -12.07
C GLU A 127 -13.00 -0.44 -12.37
N PRO A 128 -12.31 0.21 -11.42
CA PRO A 128 -10.95 0.70 -11.66
C PRO A 128 -9.98 -0.41 -12.06
N ILE A 129 -10.11 -1.58 -11.45
CA ILE A 129 -9.27 -2.76 -11.76
C ILE A 129 -9.52 -3.21 -13.20
N ARG A 130 -10.79 -3.40 -13.59
CA ARG A 130 -11.17 -3.75 -14.97
C ARG A 130 -10.64 -2.74 -15.98
N HIS A 131 -10.75 -1.46 -15.65
CA HIS A 131 -10.27 -0.38 -16.53
C HIS A 131 -8.75 -0.45 -16.72
N ILE A 132 -7.98 -0.65 -15.65
CA ILE A 132 -6.52 -0.80 -15.71
C ILE A 132 -6.13 -1.99 -16.58
N VAL A 133 -6.72 -3.16 -16.33
CA VAL A 133 -6.38 -4.40 -17.04
C VAL A 133 -6.74 -4.30 -18.53
N ARG A 134 -7.98 -3.92 -18.86
CA ARG A 134 -8.47 -3.86 -20.26
C ARG A 134 -7.71 -2.85 -21.11
N ASN A 135 -7.28 -1.74 -20.53
CA ASN A 135 -6.56 -0.70 -21.27
C ASN A 135 -5.03 -0.83 -21.13
N GLY A 136 -4.55 -1.84 -20.42
CA GLY A 136 -3.12 -2.06 -20.16
C GLY A 136 -2.46 -0.82 -19.56
N MET A 137 -3.06 -0.20 -18.54
CA MET A 137 -2.58 1.08 -17.98
C MET A 137 -1.43 0.89 -17.00
N ALA A 138 -1.26 -0.31 -16.46
CA ALA A 138 -0.20 -0.68 -15.53
C ALA A 138 0.27 -2.12 -15.80
N ASP A 139 1.44 -2.47 -15.28
CA ASP A 139 1.98 -3.83 -15.29
C ASP A 139 1.60 -4.60 -14.01
N GLY A 140 1.06 -3.90 -13.02
CA GLY A 140 0.57 -4.50 -11.78
C GLY A 140 -0.28 -3.54 -10.96
N VAL A 141 -1.09 -4.10 -10.07
CA VAL A 141 -2.06 -3.36 -9.24
C VAL A 141 -1.87 -3.69 -7.76
N VAL A 142 -1.96 -2.65 -6.93
CA VAL A 142 -2.06 -2.73 -5.47
C VAL A 142 -3.41 -2.20 -5.04
N PHE A 143 -4.07 -2.84 -4.10
CA PHE A 143 -5.32 -2.38 -3.49
C PHE A 143 -5.48 -2.89 -2.06
N SER A 144 -6.38 -2.26 -1.31
CA SER A 144 -6.70 -2.57 0.08
C SER A 144 -8.18 -2.92 0.26
N LYS A 145 -8.64 -3.04 1.52
CA LYS A 145 -10.03 -3.32 1.88
C LYS A 145 -10.57 -4.59 1.20
N VAL A 146 -9.85 -5.68 1.44
CA VAL A 146 -10.17 -6.98 0.84
C VAL A 146 -11.43 -7.56 1.46
N GLU A 147 -12.38 -7.93 0.59
CA GLU A 147 -13.60 -8.61 0.98
C GLU A 147 -13.37 -10.11 1.18
N THR A 148 -14.26 -10.75 1.95
CA THR A 148 -14.17 -12.19 2.26
C THR A 148 -14.09 -13.05 0.99
N PHE A 149 -14.91 -12.74 -0.02
CA PHE A 149 -14.86 -13.34 -1.35
C PHE A 149 -14.76 -12.21 -2.38
N ASP A 150 -13.53 -11.74 -2.58
CA ASP A 150 -13.25 -10.51 -3.33
C ASP A 150 -13.24 -10.76 -4.85
N ASP A 151 -14.20 -10.17 -5.55
CA ASP A 151 -14.31 -10.27 -7.01
C ASP A 151 -13.12 -9.66 -7.75
N ARG A 152 -12.41 -8.71 -7.15
CA ARG A 152 -11.19 -8.11 -7.74
C ARG A 152 -10.07 -9.14 -7.81
N ILE A 153 -9.89 -9.90 -6.71
CA ILE A 153 -8.89 -10.97 -6.63
C ILE A 153 -9.23 -12.05 -7.65
N ARG A 154 -10.49 -12.50 -7.70
CA ARG A 154 -10.92 -13.50 -8.68
C ARG A 154 -10.67 -13.04 -10.10
N PHE A 155 -11.09 -11.83 -10.44
CA PHE A 155 -10.88 -11.26 -11.77
C PHE A 155 -9.40 -11.18 -12.15
N LEU A 156 -8.52 -10.77 -11.23
CA LEU A 156 -7.08 -10.65 -11.49
C LEU A 156 -6.40 -12.00 -11.66
N LEU A 157 -6.80 -13.00 -10.87
CA LEU A 157 -6.34 -14.40 -11.02
C LEU A 157 -6.78 -14.97 -12.37
N ASP A 158 -8.06 -14.81 -12.74
CA ASP A 158 -8.62 -15.33 -14.00
C ASP A 158 -7.95 -14.69 -15.25
N ASN A 159 -7.38 -13.50 -15.13
CA ASN A 159 -6.67 -12.80 -16.20
C ASN A 159 -5.14 -12.93 -16.12
N ASP A 160 -4.59 -13.72 -15.18
CA ASP A 160 -3.15 -13.81 -14.87
C ASP A 160 -2.46 -12.44 -14.80
N PHE A 161 -3.18 -11.44 -14.25
CA PHE A 161 -2.68 -10.08 -14.15
C PHE A 161 -1.95 -9.88 -12.83
N PRO A 162 -0.70 -9.34 -12.82
CA PRO A 162 0.07 -9.15 -11.59
C PRO A 162 -0.63 -8.20 -10.62
N PHE A 163 -0.80 -8.64 -9.37
CA PHE A 163 -1.36 -7.82 -8.30
C PHE A 163 -0.83 -8.24 -6.94
N VAL A 164 -1.06 -7.40 -5.95
CA VAL A 164 -0.91 -7.71 -4.54
C VAL A 164 -1.98 -6.95 -3.75
N SER A 165 -2.57 -7.59 -2.76
CA SER A 165 -3.57 -6.97 -1.89
C SER A 165 -3.01 -6.65 -0.50
N HIS A 166 -3.43 -5.53 0.08
CA HIS A 166 -3.31 -5.29 1.51
C HIS A 166 -4.53 -5.90 2.21
N GLY A 167 -4.33 -7.10 2.75
CA GLY A 167 -5.36 -7.97 3.29
C GLY A 167 -5.52 -9.26 2.51
N ARG A 168 -6.12 -10.26 3.15
CA ARG A 168 -6.36 -11.62 2.64
C ARG A 168 -7.84 -11.83 2.37
N CYS A 169 -8.18 -12.64 1.36
CA CYS A 169 -9.54 -13.16 1.15
C CYS A 169 -9.64 -14.64 1.55
N LEU A 170 -10.84 -15.20 1.48
CA LEU A 170 -11.12 -16.62 1.78
C LEU A 170 -11.33 -17.46 0.51
N TRP A 171 -11.00 -16.96 -0.68
CA TRP A 171 -10.93 -17.81 -1.84
C TRP A 171 -9.90 -18.93 -1.62
N PRO A 172 -10.17 -20.17 -2.05
CA PRO A 172 -9.24 -21.30 -1.85
C PRO A 172 -7.93 -21.15 -2.64
N GLU A 173 -7.96 -20.38 -3.73
CA GLU A 173 -6.78 -20.13 -4.55
C GLU A 173 -5.85 -19.13 -3.86
N ALA A 174 -4.56 -19.46 -3.82
CA ALA A 174 -3.54 -18.57 -3.29
C ALA A 174 -3.45 -17.26 -4.10
N HIS A 175 -3.22 -16.15 -3.42
CA HIS A 175 -3.00 -14.85 -4.05
C HIS A 175 -1.94 -14.05 -3.28
N PRO A 176 -1.18 -13.16 -3.96
CA PRO A 176 -0.18 -12.34 -3.29
C PRO A 176 -0.82 -11.34 -2.32
N TYR A 177 -0.32 -11.29 -1.07
CA TYR A 177 -0.80 -10.32 -0.09
C TYR A 177 0.28 -9.87 0.89
N ALA A 178 0.15 -8.65 1.40
CA ALA A 178 0.73 -8.21 2.66
C ALA A 178 -0.42 -7.85 3.60
N ASP A 179 -0.42 -8.41 4.82
CA ASP A 179 -1.51 -8.22 5.78
C ASP A 179 -0.97 -8.11 7.20
N PHE A 180 -1.75 -7.50 8.07
CA PHE A 180 -1.53 -7.50 9.51
C PHE A 180 -2.37 -8.59 10.16
N ASP A 181 -1.82 -9.30 11.16
CA ASP A 181 -2.58 -10.34 11.86
C ASP A 181 -3.59 -9.72 12.83
N ASN A 182 -4.73 -9.33 12.26
CA ASN A 182 -5.83 -8.72 13.00
C ASN A 182 -6.49 -9.68 14.01
N GLU A 183 -6.42 -11.00 13.79
CA GLU A 183 -6.90 -11.98 14.76
C GLU A 183 -6.00 -12.02 15.99
N ALA A 184 -4.69 -12.15 15.79
CA ALA A 184 -3.72 -12.12 16.88
C ALA A 184 -3.76 -10.78 17.64
N TYR A 185 -3.93 -9.65 16.91
CA TYR A 185 -4.11 -8.34 17.53
C TYR A 185 -5.33 -8.30 18.46
N ALA A 186 -6.50 -8.66 17.94
CA ALA A 186 -7.74 -8.60 18.72
C ALA A 186 -7.71 -9.55 19.93
N TYR A 187 -7.16 -10.74 19.74
CA TYR A 187 -6.93 -11.69 20.83
C TYR A 187 -6.04 -11.09 21.93
N GLY A 188 -4.87 -10.56 21.57
CA GLY A 188 -3.94 -9.97 22.54
C GLY A 188 -4.48 -8.72 23.23
N ALA A 189 -5.23 -7.88 22.50
CA ALA A 189 -5.89 -6.70 23.04
C ALA A 189 -6.93 -7.07 24.11
N VAL A 190 -7.79 -8.05 23.85
CA VAL A 190 -8.76 -8.54 24.85
C VAL A 190 -8.06 -9.18 26.04
N LYS A 191 -7.03 -10.00 25.84
CA LYS A 191 -6.23 -10.57 26.95
C LYS A 191 -5.65 -9.46 27.83
N ARG A 192 -5.19 -8.35 27.23
CA ARG A 192 -4.71 -7.20 27.99
C ARG A 192 -5.81 -6.53 28.80
N LEU A 193 -6.98 -6.32 28.22
CA LEU A 193 -8.14 -5.76 28.92
C LEU A 193 -8.58 -6.64 30.08
N VAL A 194 -8.56 -7.97 29.92
CA VAL A 194 -8.81 -8.93 31.02
C VAL A 194 -7.79 -8.76 32.15
N GLN A 195 -6.51 -8.62 31.86
CA GLN A 195 -5.47 -8.34 32.87
C GLN A 195 -5.70 -7.04 33.63
N LYS A 196 -6.35 -6.04 32.96
CA LYS A 196 -6.78 -4.78 33.61
C LYS A 196 -8.06 -4.92 34.43
N GLY A 197 -8.68 -6.09 34.46
CA GLY A 197 -9.88 -6.38 35.24
C GLY A 197 -11.19 -6.14 34.47
N CYS A 198 -11.14 -5.87 33.18
CA CYS A 198 -12.35 -5.68 32.38
C CYS A 198 -13.16 -6.96 32.32
N ARG A 199 -14.48 -6.80 32.41
CA ARG A 199 -15.46 -7.90 32.34
C ARG A 199 -16.38 -7.83 31.12
N LYS A 200 -16.38 -6.69 30.44
CA LYS A 200 -17.15 -6.49 29.21
C LYS A 200 -16.34 -5.64 28.23
N VAL A 201 -15.99 -6.25 27.09
CA VAL A 201 -15.20 -5.56 26.06
C VAL A 201 -16.08 -5.22 24.85
N SER A 202 -15.76 -4.11 24.18
CA SER A 202 -16.49 -3.65 22.98
C SER A 202 -15.52 -3.19 21.88
N ILE A 203 -15.97 -3.26 20.63
CA ILE A 203 -15.27 -2.76 19.45
C ILE A 203 -16.25 -2.13 18.46
N VAL A 204 -15.81 -1.09 17.76
CA VAL A 204 -16.41 -0.63 16.51
C VAL A 204 -15.72 -1.35 15.35
N LEU A 205 -16.46 -2.22 14.68
CA LEU A 205 -15.91 -3.06 13.61
C LEU A 205 -15.84 -2.30 12.27
N PRO A 206 -15.00 -2.77 11.33
CA PRO A 206 -15.11 -2.41 9.93
C PRO A 206 -16.43 -2.85 9.31
N ASP A 207 -16.60 -2.59 7.99
CA ASP A 207 -17.71 -3.15 7.23
C ASP A 207 -17.68 -4.68 7.28
N SER A 208 -18.85 -5.30 7.37
CA SER A 208 -19.00 -6.75 7.49
C SER A 208 -18.54 -7.54 6.27
N ALA A 209 -18.47 -6.91 5.10
CA ALA A 209 -17.96 -7.54 3.88
C ALA A 209 -16.44 -7.78 3.92
N LEU A 210 -15.71 -7.01 4.75
CA LEU A 210 -14.26 -7.05 4.78
C LEU A 210 -13.73 -8.22 5.63
N THR A 211 -12.75 -8.96 5.10
CA THR A 211 -12.19 -10.15 5.74
C THR A 211 -11.60 -9.85 7.12
N TYR A 212 -10.93 -8.70 7.28
CA TYR A 212 -10.32 -8.38 8.57
C TYR A 212 -11.35 -8.10 9.68
N THR A 213 -12.63 -7.86 9.33
CA THR A 213 -13.73 -7.84 10.30
C THR A 213 -13.93 -9.19 10.95
N GLU A 214 -13.87 -10.27 10.17
CA GLU A 214 -13.97 -11.63 10.69
C GLU A 214 -12.74 -12.01 11.53
N HIS A 215 -11.54 -11.57 11.11
CA HIS A 215 -10.33 -11.77 11.91
C HIS A 215 -10.42 -11.09 13.28
N LEU A 216 -10.88 -9.83 13.34
CA LEU A 216 -11.08 -9.11 14.59
C LEU A 216 -12.11 -9.80 15.49
N LYS A 217 -13.26 -10.21 14.94
CA LYS A 217 -14.30 -10.94 15.68
C LYS A 217 -13.77 -12.25 16.25
N THR A 218 -13.09 -13.05 15.43
CA THR A 218 -12.53 -14.35 15.83
C THR A 218 -11.58 -14.19 17.00
N GLY A 219 -10.63 -13.26 16.91
CA GLY A 219 -9.66 -12.99 17.97
C GLY A 219 -10.33 -12.54 19.27
N MET A 220 -11.29 -11.59 19.18
CA MET A 220 -12.02 -11.10 20.34
C MET A 220 -12.85 -12.20 21.02
N LEU A 221 -13.67 -12.93 20.23
CA LEU A 221 -14.55 -13.96 20.77
C LEU A 221 -13.75 -15.09 21.42
N ARG A 222 -12.63 -15.50 20.82
CA ARG A 222 -11.75 -16.52 21.40
C ARG A 222 -11.20 -16.07 22.74
N ALA A 223 -10.63 -14.88 22.82
CA ALA A 223 -10.05 -14.37 24.06
C ALA A 223 -11.10 -14.11 25.16
N ALA A 224 -12.27 -13.57 24.79
CA ALA A 224 -13.37 -13.33 25.72
C ALA A 224 -13.95 -14.66 26.25
N GLY A 225 -14.14 -15.65 25.36
CA GLY A 225 -14.62 -17.00 25.74
C GLY A 225 -13.66 -17.70 26.72
N GLU A 226 -12.34 -17.66 26.47
CA GLU A 226 -11.32 -18.21 27.38
C GLU A 226 -11.33 -17.55 28.76
N ALA A 227 -11.62 -16.23 28.80
CA ALA A 227 -11.62 -15.47 30.05
C ALA A 227 -13.01 -15.43 30.74
N GLY A 228 -14.06 -15.93 30.12
CA GLY A 228 -15.42 -15.89 30.66
C GLY A 228 -16.00 -14.47 30.78
N ILE A 229 -15.62 -13.55 29.88
CA ILE A 229 -16.10 -12.18 29.88
C ILE A 229 -17.07 -11.91 28.72
N GLU A 230 -17.85 -10.81 28.80
CA GLU A 230 -18.75 -10.40 27.75
C GLU A 230 -18.00 -9.71 26.59
N CYS A 231 -18.41 -10.01 25.35
CA CYS A 231 -17.92 -9.35 24.14
C CYS A 231 -19.09 -8.71 23.40
N GLU A 232 -18.98 -7.41 23.08
CA GLU A 232 -20.00 -6.63 22.39
C GLU A 232 -19.44 -5.99 21.13
N PHE A 233 -20.20 -6.10 20.04
CA PHE A 233 -19.92 -5.42 18.77
C PHE A 233 -20.88 -4.26 18.59
N ALA A 234 -20.37 -3.08 18.22
CA ALA A 234 -21.22 -1.93 17.93
C ALA A 234 -22.14 -2.25 16.73
N ALA A 235 -23.47 -2.10 16.94
CA ALA A 235 -24.46 -2.49 15.95
C ALA A 235 -24.78 -1.38 14.93
N ASP A 236 -24.73 -0.11 15.37
CA ASP A 236 -25.26 1.02 14.59
C ASP A 236 -24.17 1.86 13.91
N VAL A 237 -22.91 1.54 14.13
CA VAL A 237 -21.74 2.25 13.60
C VAL A 237 -20.63 1.29 13.18
N THR A 238 -19.89 1.69 12.15
CA THR A 238 -18.71 0.97 11.65
C THR A 238 -17.52 1.94 11.56
N LEU A 239 -16.33 1.44 11.20
CA LEU A 239 -15.16 2.31 10.96
C LEU A 239 -15.38 3.30 9.80
N ALA A 240 -16.33 3.03 8.89
CA ALA A 240 -16.69 3.94 7.81
C ALA A 240 -17.66 5.04 8.27
N SER A 241 -18.19 4.94 9.48
CA SER A 241 -19.08 5.98 10.04
C SER A 241 -18.30 7.25 10.38
N PRO A 242 -18.92 8.44 10.28
CA PRO A 242 -18.32 9.67 10.77
C PRO A 242 -17.90 9.54 12.25
N THR A 243 -16.77 10.13 12.62
CA THR A 243 -16.24 10.07 14.00
C THR A 243 -17.24 10.56 15.04
N ASP A 244 -18.04 11.60 14.73
CA ASP A 244 -19.09 12.11 15.61
C ASP A 244 -20.23 11.09 15.81
N ALA A 245 -20.51 10.25 14.82
CA ALA A 245 -21.48 9.17 14.97
C ALA A 245 -20.98 8.10 15.93
N ILE A 246 -19.70 7.71 15.80
CA ILE A 246 -19.04 6.76 16.72
C ILE A 246 -19.02 7.33 18.13
N ARG A 247 -18.59 8.60 18.31
CA ARG A 247 -18.60 9.30 19.60
C ARG A 247 -19.99 9.33 20.24
N THR A 248 -20.99 9.68 19.46
CA THR A 248 -22.41 9.71 19.91
C THR A 248 -22.89 8.31 20.33
N TYR A 249 -22.53 7.27 19.57
CA TYR A 249 -22.84 5.88 19.92
C TYR A 249 -22.25 5.52 21.29
N VAL A 250 -20.97 5.83 21.51
CA VAL A 250 -20.28 5.54 22.78
C VAL A 250 -20.94 6.27 23.96
N ILE A 251 -21.28 7.57 23.82
CA ILE A 251 -21.99 8.35 24.84
C ILE A 251 -23.33 7.69 25.21
N LYS A 252 -24.10 7.28 24.22
CA LYS A 252 -25.36 6.59 24.44
C LYS A 252 -25.19 5.24 25.11
N ARG A 253 -24.15 4.48 24.68
CA ARG A 253 -23.88 3.15 25.21
C ARG A 253 -23.38 3.19 26.65
N ALA A 254 -22.55 4.18 27.01
CA ALA A 254 -22.04 4.38 28.36
C ALA A 254 -23.14 4.69 29.40
N LYS A 255 -24.29 5.25 28.94
CA LYS A 255 -25.45 5.57 29.79
C LYS A 255 -26.42 4.41 29.95
N ARG A 256 -26.29 3.32 29.19
CA ARG A 256 -27.15 2.14 29.29
C ARG A 256 -26.69 1.22 30.44
N PRO A 257 -27.56 0.34 30.94
CA PRO A 257 -27.15 -0.68 31.90
C PRO A 257 -26.01 -1.54 31.39
N ASN A 258 -25.12 -1.96 32.27
CA ASN A 258 -23.97 -2.82 31.98
C ASN A 258 -23.12 -2.28 30.80
N PRO A 259 -22.54 -1.06 30.88
CA PRO A 259 -21.69 -0.52 29.83
C PRO A 259 -20.38 -1.31 29.72
N PRO A 260 -19.72 -1.34 28.56
CA PRO A 260 -18.38 -1.88 28.44
C PRO A 260 -17.39 -1.12 29.33
N ASP A 261 -16.50 -1.85 29.99
CA ASP A 261 -15.39 -1.34 30.78
C ASP A 261 -14.03 -1.48 30.05
N GLY A 262 -14.01 -2.16 28.89
CA GLY A 262 -12.89 -2.27 27.97
C GLY A 262 -13.29 -2.01 26.52
N TYR A 263 -12.39 -1.35 25.76
CA TYR A 263 -12.61 -1.07 24.36
C TYR A 263 -11.38 -1.47 23.52
N VAL A 264 -11.63 -2.15 22.42
CA VAL A 264 -10.61 -2.44 21.38
C VAL A 264 -10.77 -1.44 20.25
N GLY A 265 -9.71 -0.70 19.94
CA GLY A 265 -9.66 0.22 18.81
C GLY A 265 -9.12 -0.47 17.55
N ALA A 266 -9.92 -0.58 16.49
CA ALA A 266 -9.46 -1.16 15.24
C ALA A 266 -8.65 -0.17 14.37
N SER A 267 -8.65 1.12 14.72
CA SER A 267 -7.85 2.19 14.10
C SER A 267 -7.67 3.35 15.10
N GLU A 268 -6.64 4.19 14.87
CA GLU A 268 -6.43 5.41 15.67
C GLU A 268 -7.67 6.30 15.70
N LEU A 269 -8.31 6.48 14.55
CA LEU A 269 -9.45 7.37 14.42
C LEU A 269 -10.66 6.88 15.22
N SER A 270 -10.97 5.58 15.11
CA SER A 270 -12.05 5.00 15.91
C SER A 270 -11.75 5.08 17.40
N ALA A 271 -10.51 4.89 17.79
CA ALA A 271 -10.06 5.01 19.18
C ALA A 271 -10.22 6.45 19.70
N LEU A 272 -9.85 7.47 18.92
CA LEU A 272 -10.08 8.87 19.27
C LEU A 272 -11.56 9.19 19.48
N ALA A 273 -12.43 8.68 18.60
CA ALA A 273 -13.87 8.86 18.72
C ALA A 273 -14.44 8.15 19.96
N ILE A 274 -13.98 6.92 20.23
CA ILE A 274 -14.34 6.15 21.44
C ILE A 274 -13.91 6.91 22.69
N ILE A 275 -12.63 7.33 22.78
CA ILE A 275 -12.08 8.07 23.93
C ILE A 275 -12.82 9.39 24.14
N GLY A 276 -13.10 10.12 23.04
CA GLY A 276 -13.90 11.36 23.10
C GLY A 276 -15.29 11.11 23.69
N GLY A 277 -15.98 10.05 23.28
CA GLY A 277 -17.29 9.67 23.80
C GLY A 277 -17.26 9.23 25.28
N LEU A 278 -16.21 8.53 25.68
CA LEU A 278 -16.01 8.14 27.08
C LEU A 278 -15.76 9.37 27.95
N ASN A 279 -14.88 10.28 27.57
CA ASN A 279 -14.60 11.51 28.30
C ASN A 279 -15.87 12.37 28.49
N ASP A 280 -16.73 12.45 27.46
CA ASP A 280 -18.03 13.17 27.57
C ASP A 280 -19.05 12.48 28.47
N SER A 281 -18.84 11.20 28.75
CA SER A 281 -19.77 10.39 29.55
C SER A 281 -19.36 10.26 31.02
N GLY A 282 -18.14 10.71 31.37
CA GLY A 282 -17.58 10.72 32.72
C GLY A 282 -16.53 9.66 33.04
N PRO A 283 -16.47 8.48 32.42
CA PRO A 283 -15.41 7.52 32.67
C PRO A 283 -14.03 8.09 32.33
N VAL A 284 -13.02 7.73 33.12
CA VAL A 284 -11.61 8.15 32.91
C VAL A 284 -10.85 7.00 32.26
N VAL A 285 -10.37 7.23 31.03
CA VAL A 285 -9.57 6.23 30.29
C VAL A 285 -8.25 5.95 31.02
N GLY A 286 -7.93 4.68 31.18
CA GLY A 286 -6.78 4.21 31.93
C GLY A 286 -7.01 4.01 33.44
N GLN A 287 -8.23 4.37 33.94
CA GLN A 287 -8.64 4.20 35.32
C GLN A 287 -9.94 3.40 35.47
N SER A 288 -11.07 3.99 35.12
CA SER A 288 -12.41 3.37 35.24
C SER A 288 -12.84 2.63 33.98
N VAL A 289 -12.18 2.90 32.86
CA VAL A 289 -12.39 2.23 31.55
C VAL A 289 -11.05 2.11 30.86
N HIS A 290 -10.81 1.01 30.14
CA HIS A 290 -9.54 0.75 29.47
C HIS A 290 -9.72 0.69 27.96
N VAL A 291 -8.72 1.20 27.22
CA VAL A 291 -8.70 1.19 25.75
C VAL A 291 -7.37 0.61 25.29
N VAL A 292 -7.44 -0.41 24.45
CA VAL A 292 -6.29 -0.94 23.71
C VAL A 292 -6.55 -0.71 22.24
N THR A 293 -5.65 -0.05 21.51
CA THR A 293 -5.87 0.29 20.11
C THR A 293 -4.65 0.07 19.23
N LYS A 294 -4.90 -0.14 17.95
CA LYS A 294 -3.84 0.00 16.93
C LYS A 294 -3.44 1.46 16.80
N GLN A 295 -2.15 1.71 16.59
CA GLN A 295 -1.62 3.01 16.21
C GLN A 295 -0.74 2.88 14.98
N ALA A 296 -0.81 3.84 14.08
CA ALA A 296 0.05 3.97 12.89
C ALA A 296 1.10 5.08 13.06
N SER A 297 0.94 5.91 14.09
CA SER A 297 1.80 7.05 14.39
C SER A 297 2.14 7.09 15.87
N PRO A 298 3.40 7.36 16.27
CA PRO A 298 3.76 7.53 17.68
C PRO A 298 3.06 8.74 18.34
N LEU A 299 2.45 9.62 17.57
CA LEU A 299 1.72 10.78 18.09
C LEU A 299 0.49 10.38 18.90
N PHE A 300 -0.22 9.31 18.52
CA PHE A 300 -1.42 8.88 19.22
C PHE A 300 -1.16 8.64 20.72
N ALA A 301 -0.13 7.88 21.06
CA ALA A 301 0.23 7.59 22.44
C ALA A 301 0.62 8.85 23.24
N GLN A 302 1.18 9.87 22.59
CA GLN A 302 1.53 11.14 23.26
C GLN A 302 0.28 11.96 23.63
N PHE A 303 -0.75 11.94 22.78
CA PHE A 303 -2.01 12.68 23.04
C PHE A 303 -3.02 11.88 23.87
N GLN A 304 -2.89 10.56 23.91
CA GLN A 304 -3.81 9.64 24.60
C GLN A 304 -3.03 8.69 25.52
N PRO A 305 -2.31 9.19 26.54
CA PRO A 305 -1.45 8.35 27.40
C PRO A 305 -2.24 7.36 28.27
N GLY A 306 -3.56 7.52 28.41
CA GLY A 306 -4.44 6.59 29.10
C GLY A 306 -4.80 5.34 28.28
N ALA A 307 -4.55 5.34 26.97
CA ALA A 307 -4.79 4.21 26.10
C ALA A 307 -3.49 3.41 25.87
N GLU A 308 -3.60 2.10 25.82
CA GLU A 308 -2.49 1.21 25.44
C GLU A 308 -2.51 0.97 23.92
N THR A 309 -1.34 0.92 23.28
CA THR A 309 -1.26 0.92 21.83
C THR A 309 -0.42 -0.24 21.29
N VAL A 310 -0.80 -0.74 20.12
CA VAL A 310 -0.07 -1.71 19.31
C VAL A 310 0.25 -1.07 17.98
N PHE A 311 1.53 -1.02 17.61
CA PHE A 311 1.96 -0.37 16.37
C PHE A 311 1.66 -1.25 15.15
N GLU A 312 0.99 -0.67 14.15
CA GLU A 312 0.79 -1.23 12.82
C GLU A 312 1.59 -0.40 11.82
N ASP A 313 2.65 -1.00 11.25
CA ASP A 313 3.59 -0.29 10.38
C ASP A 313 3.12 -0.31 8.92
N PHE A 314 2.36 0.70 8.53
CA PHE A 314 1.92 0.84 7.13
C PHE A 314 3.04 1.18 6.15
N ASN A 315 4.19 1.71 6.61
CA ASN A 315 5.34 1.91 5.74
C ASN A 315 5.96 0.56 5.36
N LYS A 316 6.17 -0.31 6.35
CA LYS A 316 6.61 -1.70 6.15
C LYS A 316 5.62 -2.48 5.28
N ALA A 317 4.30 -2.32 5.52
CA ALA A 317 3.27 -2.94 4.69
C ALA A 317 3.39 -2.47 3.23
N GLY A 318 3.55 -1.17 2.99
CA GLY A 318 3.78 -0.61 1.65
C GLY A 318 5.04 -1.16 0.98
N PHE A 319 6.14 -1.28 1.72
CA PHE A 319 7.37 -1.89 1.21
C PHE A 319 7.16 -3.36 0.82
N ASN A 320 6.48 -4.14 1.66
CA ASN A 320 6.15 -5.54 1.37
C ASN A 320 5.25 -5.64 0.14
N LEU A 321 4.21 -4.82 0.02
CA LEU A 321 3.33 -4.77 -1.15
C LEU A 321 4.11 -4.51 -2.44
N GLY A 322 5.00 -3.51 -2.44
CA GLY A 322 5.85 -3.19 -3.59
C GLY A 322 6.78 -4.33 -3.96
N SER A 323 7.47 -4.90 -2.96
CA SER A 323 8.42 -5.99 -3.15
C SER A 323 7.73 -7.25 -3.71
N LEU A 324 6.59 -7.65 -3.14
CA LEU A 324 5.82 -8.81 -3.60
C LEU A 324 5.28 -8.60 -5.01
N LEU A 325 4.78 -7.39 -5.34
CA LEU A 325 4.29 -7.11 -6.68
C LEU A 325 5.40 -7.15 -7.73
N LEU A 326 6.58 -6.60 -7.43
CA LEU A 326 7.74 -6.66 -8.33
C LEU A 326 8.19 -8.12 -8.57
N ARG A 327 8.20 -8.96 -7.54
CA ARG A 327 8.49 -10.39 -7.63
C ARG A 327 7.43 -11.11 -8.46
N ARG A 328 6.14 -10.79 -8.29
CA ARG A 328 5.05 -11.34 -9.11
C ARG A 328 5.21 -10.96 -10.59
N ILE A 329 5.56 -9.71 -10.89
CA ILE A 329 5.84 -9.23 -12.26
C ILE A 329 7.07 -9.94 -12.85
N ALA A 330 8.03 -10.32 -12.02
CA ALA A 330 9.19 -11.11 -12.43
C ALA A 330 8.86 -12.59 -12.67
N GLY A 331 7.64 -13.05 -12.34
CA GLY A 331 7.15 -14.41 -12.60
C GLY A 331 7.30 -15.37 -11.43
N GLU A 332 7.53 -14.87 -10.20
CA GLU A 332 7.56 -15.73 -9.03
C GLU A 332 6.17 -16.35 -8.73
N PRO A 333 6.12 -17.60 -8.24
CA PRO A 333 4.88 -18.29 -7.89
C PRO A 333 4.10 -17.54 -6.79
N VAL A 334 2.78 -17.55 -6.86
CA VAL A 334 1.93 -16.82 -5.90
C VAL A 334 2.00 -17.39 -4.49
N GLU A 335 2.31 -18.66 -4.34
CA GLU A 335 2.45 -19.38 -3.08
C GLU A 335 3.57 -18.84 -2.19
N ASP A 336 4.59 -18.19 -2.81
CA ASP A 336 5.75 -17.60 -2.13
C ASP A 336 5.59 -16.09 -1.89
N LEU A 337 4.44 -15.52 -2.25
CA LEU A 337 4.22 -14.07 -2.26
C LEU A 337 3.28 -13.61 -1.15
N HIS A 338 3.61 -14.01 0.09
CA HIS A 338 2.82 -13.67 1.27
C HIS A 338 3.68 -12.96 2.31
N ALA A 339 3.13 -11.93 2.95
CA ALA A 339 3.73 -11.26 4.10
C ALA A 339 2.64 -11.02 5.15
N LEU A 340 2.69 -11.76 6.25
CA LEU A 340 1.81 -11.55 7.40
C LEU A 340 2.62 -10.91 8.53
N ASP A 341 2.28 -9.67 8.87
CA ASP A 341 2.91 -8.93 9.96
C ASP A 341 2.19 -9.23 11.28
N THR A 342 2.92 -9.76 12.26
CA THR A 342 2.35 -10.11 13.56
C THR A 342 2.43 -8.93 14.52
N PRO A 343 1.40 -8.70 15.35
CA PRO A 343 1.42 -7.62 16.33
C PRO A 343 2.50 -7.85 17.41
N VAL A 344 3.24 -6.80 17.71
CA VAL A 344 4.15 -6.76 18.87
C VAL A 344 3.45 -6.03 20.00
N PHE A 345 3.26 -6.73 21.12
CA PHE A 345 2.58 -6.18 22.27
C PHE A 345 3.61 -5.60 23.26
N PRO A 346 3.60 -4.27 23.55
CA PRO A 346 4.59 -3.65 24.43
C PRO A 346 4.57 -4.17 25.87
N TRP A 347 3.49 -4.86 26.26
CA TRP A 347 3.30 -5.44 27.61
C TRP A 347 3.62 -6.93 27.70
N ALA A 348 4.10 -7.58 26.60
CA ALA A 348 4.41 -9.02 26.59
C ALA A 348 5.67 -9.36 27.37
N ASP A 349 6.60 -8.40 27.51
CA ASP A 349 7.90 -8.60 28.18
C ASP A 349 7.90 -8.28 29.69
N GLY A 350 6.74 -8.29 30.33
CA GLY A 350 6.64 -8.27 31.80
C GLY A 350 6.87 -6.91 32.44
N ALA A 351 6.34 -5.84 31.88
CA ALA A 351 6.27 -4.52 32.53
C ALA A 351 5.04 -4.39 33.44
#